data_8bf5a8cad6502caf90a3fa5522569bbc
#
_entry.id   8bf5a8cad6502caf90a3fa5522569bbc
#
_cell.length_a   1.000
_cell.length_b   1.000
_cell.length_c   1.000
_cell.angle_alpha   90.00
_cell.angle_beta   90.00
_cell.angle_gamma   90.00
#
_symmetry.space_group_name_H-M   'P 1'
#
loop_
_entity.id
_entity.type
_entity.pdbx_description
1 polymer ?
#
loop_
_entity_poly.entity_id
_entity_poly.type
_entity_poly.pdbx_seq_one_letter_code
_entity_poly.pdbx_strand_id
1 'polypeptide(L)'
;MHLIATAPIAPIPARTRWAVAAGVGAALTAAWWLGDTAPYPYAQRGLLDVPLPFLTADRMDAVLQPRPGERMLEIGPGTGLQSLHVAPQLGPEGRLDVLDIQQEMLDHVMCRAGRDGLATIRPTRSDARELPYADGTFDAVYAVTALGEIPEPDRVLREAARVLAPGGRLVIGEFFDRHWIPLGRLHRLADAAGLHLTERRGPSPAYLARFRPCGADGPGHQSERLAHSDRDTNDGEA
;
A
#
# COMPACT_ATOMS: atom_id res chain seq x y z
N MET A 1 -35.76 40.42 42.17
CA MET A 1 -34.60 39.71 41.65
C MET A 1 -34.99 38.22 41.55
N HIS A 2 -35.53 37.76 40.38
CA HIS A 2 -35.97 36.40 40.19
C HIS A 2 -34.78 35.55 39.69
N LEU A 3 -34.31 34.62 40.52
CA LEU A 3 -33.35 33.59 40.14
C LEU A 3 -34.07 32.57 39.24
N ILE A 4 -33.73 32.55 37.98
CA ILE A 4 -34.14 31.47 37.05
C ILE A 4 -33.34 30.23 37.43
N ALA A 5 -33.96 29.27 38.09
CA ALA A 5 -33.37 27.96 38.38
C ALA A 5 -33.26 27.18 37.05
N THR A 6 -32.04 26.98 36.58
CA THR A 6 -31.75 26.08 35.45
C THR A 6 -31.94 24.63 35.90
N ALA A 7 -32.95 23.97 35.36
CA ALA A 7 -33.15 22.55 35.61
C ALA A 7 -31.92 21.73 35.05
N PRO A 8 -31.42 20.72 35.78
CA PRO A 8 -30.31 19.88 35.29
C PRO A 8 -30.76 19.11 34.06
N ILE A 9 -29.92 19.16 32.99
CA ILE A 9 -30.13 18.37 31.78
C ILE A 9 -29.97 16.90 32.16
N ALA A 10 -31.02 16.10 31.97
CA ALA A 10 -31.02 14.69 32.27
C ALA A 10 -29.94 13.95 31.38
N PRO A 11 -29.19 13.01 31.95
CA PRO A 11 -28.18 12.28 31.18
C PRO A 11 -28.84 11.44 30.09
N ILE A 12 -28.30 11.50 28.89
CA ILE A 12 -28.76 10.70 27.73
C ILE A 12 -28.63 9.21 28.08
N PRO A 13 -29.68 8.38 27.92
CA PRO A 13 -29.66 6.97 28.21
C PRO A 13 -28.56 6.26 27.41
N ALA A 14 -27.89 5.26 28.00
CA ALA A 14 -26.78 4.53 27.37
C ALA A 14 -27.16 3.95 25.99
N ARG A 15 -28.38 3.41 25.85
CA ARG A 15 -28.91 2.90 24.57
C ARG A 15 -28.94 3.97 23.48
N THR A 16 -29.36 5.21 23.80
CA THR A 16 -29.41 6.33 22.88
C THR A 16 -27.98 6.76 22.48
N ARG A 17 -27.04 6.75 23.42
CA ARG A 17 -25.62 7.07 23.13
C ARG A 17 -25.01 6.08 22.14
N TRP A 18 -25.26 4.78 22.31
CA TRP A 18 -24.78 3.74 21.38
C TRP A 18 -25.47 3.82 20.03
N ALA A 19 -26.76 4.10 19.97
CA ALA A 19 -27.48 4.28 18.71
C ALA A 19 -26.99 5.50 17.93
N VAL A 20 -26.70 6.62 18.62
CA VAL A 20 -26.10 7.81 18.00
C VAL A 20 -24.68 7.52 17.52
N ALA A 21 -23.84 6.85 18.31
CA ALA A 21 -22.50 6.49 17.92
C ALA A 21 -22.48 5.54 16.69
N ALA A 22 -23.38 4.55 16.68
CA ALA A 22 -23.54 3.65 15.53
C ALA A 22 -24.03 4.39 14.27
N GLY A 23 -25.00 5.31 14.42
CA GLY A 23 -25.51 6.14 13.34
C GLY A 23 -24.44 7.08 12.75
N VAL A 24 -23.65 7.71 13.61
CA VAL A 24 -22.52 8.56 13.18
C VAL A 24 -21.46 7.71 12.49
N GLY A 25 -21.11 6.56 13.04
CA GLY A 25 -20.16 5.61 12.42
C GLY A 25 -20.63 5.17 11.02
N ALA A 26 -21.90 4.77 10.87
CA ALA A 26 -22.48 4.39 9.59
C ALA A 26 -22.50 5.56 8.59
N ALA A 27 -22.83 6.77 9.05
CA ALA A 27 -22.84 7.96 8.19
C ALA A 27 -21.43 8.34 7.71
N LEU A 28 -20.42 8.26 8.59
CA LEU A 28 -19.02 8.51 8.24
C LEU A 28 -18.50 7.47 7.25
N THR A 29 -18.84 6.19 7.46
CA THR A 29 -18.48 5.10 6.53
C THR A 29 -19.14 5.30 5.17
N ALA A 30 -20.43 5.65 5.15
CA ALA A 30 -21.15 5.93 3.91
C ALA A 30 -20.61 7.19 3.20
N ALA A 31 -20.28 8.24 3.93
CA ALA A 31 -19.67 9.45 3.38
C ALA A 31 -18.29 9.15 2.77
N TRP A 32 -17.49 8.34 3.46
CA TRP A 32 -16.19 7.87 2.94
C TRP A 32 -16.36 7.06 1.65
N TRP A 33 -17.28 6.07 1.64
CA TRP A 33 -17.57 5.26 0.46
C TRP A 33 -18.12 6.05 -0.72
N LEU A 34 -18.97 7.05 -0.47
CA LEU A 34 -19.60 7.86 -1.51
C LEU A 34 -18.72 9.03 -1.99
N GLY A 35 -17.82 9.51 -1.12
CA GLY A 35 -16.93 10.62 -1.41
C GLY A 35 -15.58 10.21 -1.99
N ASP A 36 -15.27 8.92 -1.95
CA ASP A 36 -14.02 8.37 -2.48
C ASP A 36 -14.03 8.40 -4.01
N THR A 37 -13.20 9.25 -4.59
CA THR A 37 -13.00 9.43 -6.03
C THR A 37 -11.58 9.08 -6.43
N ALA A 38 -11.37 8.60 -7.65
CA ALA A 38 -10.05 8.30 -8.17
C ALA A 38 -9.59 9.41 -9.15
N PRO A 39 -8.39 9.97 -9.01
CA PRO A 39 -7.45 9.77 -7.89
C PRO A 39 -7.96 10.39 -6.58
N TYR A 40 -7.49 9.87 -5.44
CA TYR A 40 -7.91 10.33 -4.11
C TYR A 40 -7.71 11.85 -3.95
N PRO A 41 -8.73 12.63 -3.52
CA PRO A 41 -8.64 14.08 -3.53
C PRO A 41 -7.64 14.60 -2.50
N TYR A 42 -6.69 15.44 -2.92
CA TYR A 42 -5.71 16.08 -2.03
C TYR A 42 -6.36 16.80 -0.82
N ALA A 43 -7.55 17.39 -1.00
CA ALA A 43 -8.27 18.07 0.10
C ALA A 43 -8.62 17.13 1.26
N GLN A 44 -8.74 15.83 1.02
CA GLN A 44 -9.08 14.80 2.01
C GLN A 44 -7.84 14.04 2.53
N ARG A 45 -6.64 14.42 2.14
CA ARG A 45 -5.38 13.72 2.45
C ARG A 45 -5.18 13.35 3.93
N GLY A 46 -5.75 14.12 4.86
CA GLY A 46 -5.66 13.82 6.30
C GLY A 46 -6.23 12.46 6.70
N LEU A 47 -7.12 11.87 5.87
CA LEU A 47 -7.64 10.52 6.10
C LEU A 47 -6.62 9.44 5.74
N LEU A 48 -5.65 9.74 4.86
CA LEU A 48 -4.58 8.80 4.48
C LEU A 48 -3.56 8.58 5.60
N ASP A 49 -3.49 9.48 6.58
CA ASP A 49 -2.61 9.32 7.75
C ASP A 49 -3.24 8.46 8.86
N VAL A 50 -4.50 8.02 8.70
CA VAL A 50 -5.15 7.12 9.66
C VAL A 50 -4.51 5.73 9.57
N PRO A 51 -4.00 5.18 10.70
CA PRO A 51 -3.36 3.87 10.69
C PRO A 51 -4.33 2.77 10.25
N LEU A 52 -3.97 2.02 9.21
CA LEU A 52 -4.72 0.86 8.77
C LEU A 52 -4.20 -0.40 9.47
N PRO A 53 -5.07 -1.17 10.17
CA PRO A 53 -4.63 -2.22 11.10
C PRO A 53 -3.86 -3.38 10.44
N PHE A 54 -3.95 -3.54 9.14
CA PHE A 54 -3.27 -4.61 8.39
C PHE A 54 -2.15 -4.14 7.48
N LEU A 55 -1.97 -2.81 7.32
CA LEU A 55 -0.91 -2.20 6.52
C LEU A 55 0.10 -1.47 7.42
N THR A 56 0.54 -2.14 8.49
CA THR A 56 1.50 -1.59 9.45
C THR A 56 2.92 -1.55 8.89
N ALA A 57 3.76 -0.66 9.43
CA ALA A 57 5.17 -0.54 9.09
C ALA A 57 5.92 -1.89 9.18
N ASP A 58 5.76 -2.64 10.28
CA ASP A 58 6.40 -3.94 10.46
C ASP A 58 6.02 -4.96 9.39
N ARG A 59 4.75 -4.95 8.94
CA ARG A 59 4.30 -5.83 7.88
C ARG A 59 4.81 -5.39 6.52
N MET A 60 4.87 -4.07 6.31
CA MET A 60 5.47 -3.50 5.11
C MET A 60 6.93 -3.89 5.01
N ASP A 61 7.72 -3.73 6.08
CA ASP A 61 9.12 -4.14 6.14
C ASP A 61 9.30 -5.63 5.89
N ALA A 62 8.46 -6.45 6.49
CA ALA A 62 8.52 -7.90 6.29
C ALA A 62 8.29 -8.34 4.83
N VAL A 63 7.41 -7.63 4.09
CA VAL A 63 7.09 -7.96 2.70
C VAL A 63 7.98 -7.20 1.72
N LEU A 64 8.20 -5.90 1.92
CA LEU A 64 9.03 -5.08 1.04
C LEU A 64 10.52 -5.37 1.21
N GLN A 65 10.99 -5.57 2.45
CA GLN A 65 12.39 -5.85 2.79
C GLN A 65 13.34 -4.79 2.22
N PRO A 66 13.21 -3.51 2.61
CA PRO A 66 14.12 -2.46 2.14
C PRO A 66 15.56 -2.76 2.56
N ARG A 67 16.54 -2.45 1.69
CA ARG A 67 17.96 -2.68 1.96
C ARG A 67 18.76 -1.41 1.71
N PRO A 68 19.82 -1.17 2.47
CA PRO A 68 20.74 -0.07 2.20
C PRO A 68 21.29 -0.11 0.77
N GLY A 69 21.32 1.05 0.11
CA GLY A 69 21.82 1.21 -1.26
C GLY A 69 20.81 0.90 -2.35
N GLU A 70 19.63 0.35 -2.05
CA GLU A 70 18.62 0.05 -3.08
C GLU A 70 18.03 1.32 -3.69
N ARG A 71 17.68 1.20 -4.97
CA ARG A 71 16.86 2.16 -5.67
C ARG A 71 15.43 1.64 -5.78
N MET A 72 14.50 2.35 -5.16
CA MET A 72 13.10 1.95 -5.07
C MET A 72 12.17 2.97 -5.71
N LEU A 73 11.01 2.51 -6.18
CA LEU A 73 9.93 3.35 -6.70
C LEU A 73 8.66 3.11 -5.87
N GLU A 74 8.08 4.19 -5.37
CA GLU A 74 6.72 4.22 -4.81
C GLU A 74 5.76 4.84 -5.81
N ILE A 75 4.68 4.13 -6.15
CA ILE A 75 3.60 4.62 -7.00
C ILE A 75 2.42 5.02 -6.11
N GLY A 76 1.97 6.27 -6.22
CA GLY A 76 0.89 6.82 -5.42
C GLY A 76 1.25 6.97 -3.93
N PRO A 77 2.24 7.81 -3.58
CA PRO A 77 2.73 7.94 -2.20
C PRO A 77 1.69 8.57 -1.24
N GLY A 78 0.62 9.17 -1.77
CA GLY A 78 -0.34 9.91 -0.97
C GLY A 78 0.31 10.98 -0.11
N THR A 79 0.14 10.89 1.22
CA THR A 79 0.79 11.83 2.17
C THR A 79 2.26 11.49 2.47
N GLY A 80 2.80 10.41 1.90
CA GLY A 80 4.16 9.94 2.13
C GLY A 80 4.33 9.06 3.37
N LEU A 81 3.24 8.47 3.87
CA LEU A 81 3.31 7.62 5.07
C LEU A 81 4.34 6.48 4.90
N GLN A 82 4.33 5.81 3.76
CA GLN A 82 5.28 4.74 3.47
C GLN A 82 6.64 5.32 3.01
N SER A 83 6.65 6.38 2.20
CA SER A 83 7.89 7.02 1.75
C SER A 83 8.80 7.41 2.91
N LEU A 84 8.24 8.09 3.93
CA LEU A 84 8.98 8.56 5.11
C LEU A 84 9.47 7.42 6.00
N HIS A 85 8.77 6.28 5.98
CA HIS A 85 9.18 5.07 6.70
C HIS A 85 10.29 4.29 5.96
N VAL A 86 10.18 4.17 4.64
CA VAL A 86 11.10 3.36 3.82
C VAL A 86 12.41 4.09 3.53
N ALA A 87 12.38 5.40 3.22
CA ALA A 87 13.56 6.15 2.79
C ALA A 87 14.74 6.09 3.77
N PRO A 88 14.58 6.18 5.12
CA PRO A 88 15.68 6.04 6.05
C PRO A 88 16.40 4.69 5.98
N GLN A 89 15.67 3.62 5.64
CA GLN A 89 16.20 2.26 5.59
C GLN A 89 17.12 2.02 4.37
N LEU A 90 16.98 2.85 3.33
CA LEU A 90 17.83 2.78 2.13
C LEU A 90 19.22 3.40 2.37
N GLY A 91 19.40 4.16 3.44
CA GLY A 91 20.65 4.82 3.76
C GLY A 91 21.04 5.90 2.74
N PRO A 92 22.24 6.51 2.90
CA PRO A 92 22.65 7.65 2.08
C PRO A 92 22.94 7.31 0.62
N GLU A 93 23.31 6.07 0.33
CA GLU A 93 23.59 5.58 -1.03
C GLU A 93 22.34 5.10 -1.76
N GLY A 94 21.23 4.88 -1.04
CA GLY A 94 19.97 4.47 -1.62
C GLY A 94 19.16 5.64 -2.16
N ARG A 95 18.11 5.32 -2.90
CA ARG A 95 17.21 6.32 -3.47
C ARG A 95 15.77 5.82 -3.50
N LEU A 96 14.85 6.66 -3.09
CA LEU A 96 13.41 6.44 -3.24
C LEU A 96 12.83 7.45 -4.24
N ASP A 97 12.45 6.98 -5.41
CA ASP A 97 11.63 7.75 -6.33
C ASP A 97 10.15 7.61 -5.92
N VAL A 98 9.43 8.73 -5.80
CA VAL A 98 7.99 8.77 -5.50
C VAL A 98 7.25 9.35 -6.70
N LEU A 99 6.28 8.61 -7.24
CA LEU A 99 5.57 8.99 -8.46
C LEU A 99 4.08 9.16 -8.18
N ASP A 100 3.55 10.30 -8.59
CA ASP A 100 2.11 10.60 -8.50
C ASP A 100 1.68 11.43 -9.70
N ILE A 101 0.40 11.36 -10.06
CA ILE A 101 -0.20 12.23 -11.07
C ILE A 101 -0.52 13.62 -10.49
N GLN A 102 -0.73 13.70 -9.17
CA GLN A 102 -1.07 14.93 -8.45
C GLN A 102 0.19 15.62 -7.92
N GLN A 103 0.47 16.82 -8.43
CA GLN A 103 1.61 17.61 -7.96
C GLN A 103 1.51 17.96 -6.48
N GLU A 104 0.29 18.23 -6.00
CA GLU A 104 0.04 18.63 -4.61
C GLU A 104 0.39 17.51 -3.61
N MET A 105 0.20 16.24 -3.98
CA MET A 105 0.64 15.10 -3.17
C MET A 105 2.17 15.05 -3.09
N LEU A 106 2.84 15.20 -4.23
CA LEU A 106 4.31 15.21 -4.28
C LEU A 106 4.89 16.37 -3.46
N ASP A 107 4.34 17.58 -3.58
CA ASP A 107 4.77 18.75 -2.81
C ASP A 107 4.59 18.51 -1.30
N HIS A 108 3.49 17.83 -0.91
CA HIS A 108 3.24 17.47 0.47
C HIS A 108 4.27 16.45 1.00
N VAL A 109 4.56 15.41 0.25
CA VAL A 109 5.60 14.41 0.58
C VAL A 109 6.96 15.10 0.73
N MET A 110 7.35 15.96 -0.23
CA MET A 110 8.63 16.66 -0.19
C MET A 110 8.73 17.65 0.96
N CYS A 111 7.64 18.31 1.34
CA CYS A 111 7.60 19.17 2.52
C CYS A 111 7.86 18.34 3.82
N ARG A 112 7.25 17.17 3.95
CA ARG A 112 7.47 16.26 5.09
C ARG A 112 8.90 15.72 5.08
N ALA A 113 9.38 15.22 3.94
CA ALA A 113 10.74 14.71 3.76
C ALA A 113 11.80 15.76 4.13
N GLY A 114 11.60 17.02 3.73
CA GLY A 114 12.49 18.12 4.09
C GLY A 114 12.55 18.41 5.58
N ARG A 115 11.42 18.30 6.30
CA ARG A 115 11.38 18.44 7.78
C ARG A 115 12.15 17.33 8.49
N ASP A 116 12.09 16.12 7.92
CA ASP A 116 12.73 14.92 8.49
C ASP A 116 14.17 14.72 7.96
N GLY A 117 14.67 15.62 7.12
CA GLY A 117 16.03 15.57 6.56
C GLY A 117 16.26 14.44 5.55
N LEU A 118 15.20 13.92 4.94
CA LEU A 118 15.26 12.77 4.01
C LEU A 118 15.61 13.23 2.58
N ALA A 119 16.90 13.41 2.32
CA ALA A 119 17.41 13.90 1.04
C ALA A 119 17.42 12.84 -0.08
N THR A 120 17.12 11.59 0.21
CA THR A 120 17.14 10.47 -0.76
C THR A 120 15.84 10.32 -1.56
N ILE A 121 14.76 11.01 -1.15
CA ILE A 121 13.46 10.99 -1.84
C ILE A 121 13.50 11.90 -3.07
N ARG A 122 12.98 11.42 -4.20
CA ARG A 122 12.89 12.18 -5.48
C ARG A 122 11.47 12.12 -6.02
N PRO A 123 10.80 13.28 -6.18
CA PRO A 123 9.45 13.32 -6.73
C PRO A 123 9.48 13.26 -8.26
N THR A 124 8.52 12.56 -8.83
CA THR A 124 8.28 12.49 -10.27
C THR A 124 6.78 12.60 -10.53
N ARG A 125 6.36 13.65 -11.22
CA ARG A 125 4.97 13.76 -11.66
C ARG A 125 4.80 13.03 -12.98
N SER A 126 4.08 11.91 -12.99
CA SER A 126 3.80 11.12 -14.19
C SER A 126 2.60 10.20 -13.98
N ASP A 127 2.12 9.65 -15.10
CA ASP A 127 1.12 8.58 -15.10
C ASP A 127 1.83 7.22 -14.90
N ALA A 128 1.37 6.44 -13.93
CA ALA A 128 1.95 5.12 -13.66
C ALA A 128 1.71 4.10 -14.77
N ARG A 129 0.83 4.39 -15.72
CA ARG A 129 0.60 3.57 -16.91
C ARG A 129 1.69 3.73 -17.98
N GLU A 130 2.58 4.72 -17.80
CA GLU A 130 3.72 4.99 -18.67
C GLU A 130 4.86 5.58 -17.83
N LEU A 131 5.62 4.69 -17.16
CA LEU A 131 6.66 5.10 -16.24
C LEU A 131 7.86 5.72 -16.97
N PRO A 132 8.29 6.95 -16.60
CA PRO A 132 9.37 7.66 -17.28
C PRO A 132 10.76 7.17 -16.85
N TYR A 133 10.92 5.86 -16.75
CA TYR A 133 12.16 5.21 -16.32
C TYR A 133 12.57 4.12 -17.32
N ALA A 134 13.87 3.90 -17.42
CA ALA A 134 14.41 2.82 -18.25
C ALA A 134 14.08 1.44 -17.65
N ASP A 135 14.15 0.40 -18.50
CA ASP A 135 14.00 -0.99 -18.08
C ASP A 135 15.05 -1.34 -17.02
N GLY A 136 14.65 -2.15 -16.04
CA GLY A 136 15.56 -2.65 -15.02
C GLY A 136 16.15 -1.59 -14.09
N THR A 137 15.45 -0.47 -13.87
CA THR A 137 15.95 0.67 -13.09
C THR A 137 15.89 0.44 -11.57
N PHE A 138 14.91 -0.32 -11.07
CA PHE A 138 14.59 -0.39 -9.65
C PHE A 138 14.77 -1.78 -9.06
N ASP A 139 15.36 -1.85 -7.88
CA ASP A 139 15.45 -3.07 -7.06
C ASP A 139 14.10 -3.46 -6.47
N ALA A 140 13.25 -2.47 -6.20
CA ALA A 140 11.87 -2.70 -5.80
C ALA A 140 10.93 -1.60 -6.31
N VAL A 141 9.70 -2.00 -6.63
CA VAL A 141 8.57 -1.11 -6.89
C VAL A 141 7.47 -1.46 -5.90
N TYR A 142 6.79 -0.46 -5.37
CA TYR A 142 5.64 -0.72 -4.51
C TYR A 142 4.52 0.31 -4.69
N ALA A 143 3.30 -0.13 -4.43
CA ALA A 143 2.10 0.70 -4.38
C ALA A 143 1.22 0.20 -3.22
N VAL A 144 0.80 1.10 -2.34
CA VAL A 144 -0.05 0.77 -1.20
C VAL A 144 -1.34 1.58 -1.29
N THR A 145 -2.47 0.90 -1.41
CA THR A 145 -3.82 1.49 -1.60
C THR A 145 -3.91 2.48 -2.78
N ALA A 146 -3.09 2.27 -3.80
CA ALA A 146 -3.03 3.17 -4.97
C ALA A 146 -3.38 2.46 -6.29
N LEU A 147 -3.04 1.18 -6.45
CA LEU A 147 -3.20 0.48 -7.73
C LEU A 147 -4.67 0.44 -8.19
N GLY A 148 -5.60 0.25 -7.26
CA GLY A 148 -7.03 0.18 -7.56
C GLY A 148 -7.64 1.51 -8.03
N GLU A 149 -7.03 2.63 -7.68
CA GLU A 149 -7.44 3.98 -8.12
C GLU A 149 -6.98 4.30 -9.55
N ILE A 150 -5.98 3.56 -10.07
CA ILE A 150 -5.40 3.83 -11.38
C ILE A 150 -6.19 3.06 -12.45
N PRO A 151 -6.70 3.73 -13.49
CA PRO A 151 -7.30 3.05 -14.63
C PRO A 151 -6.30 2.09 -15.30
N GLU A 152 -6.76 0.98 -15.84
CA GLU A 152 -5.92 0.00 -16.53
C GLU A 152 -4.78 -0.55 -15.63
N PRO A 153 -5.09 -1.15 -14.46
CA PRO A 153 -4.07 -1.63 -13.53
C PRO A 153 -3.15 -2.72 -14.13
N ASP A 154 -3.59 -3.42 -15.16
CA ASP A 154 -2.77 -4.35 -15.96
C ASP A 154 -1.63 -3.63 -16.68
N ARG A 155 -1.85 -2.40 -17.17
CA ARG A 155 -0.80 -1.60 -17.79
C ARG A 155 0.22 -1.12 -16.75
N VAL A 156 -0.26 -0.71 -15.56
CA VAL A 156 0.63 -0.35 -14.44
C VAL A 156 1.53 -1.52 -14.03
N LEU A 157 0.96 -2.72 -13.94
CA LEU A 157 1.74 -3.92 -13.58
C LEU A 157 2.78 -4.29 -14.64
N ARG A 158 2.47 -4.13 -15.94
CA ARG A 158 3.46 -4.33 -17.02
C ARG A 158 4.59 -3.31 -16.93
N GLU A 159 4.29 -2.04 -16.68
CA GLU A 159 5.29 -1.00 -16.51
C GLU A 159 6.14 -1.25 -15.24
N ALA A 160 5.51 -1.63 -14.12
CA ALA A 160 6.24 -2.02 -12.92
C ALA A 160 7.19 -3.20 -13.19
N ALA A 161 6.74 -4.23 -13.93
CA ALA A 161 7.59 -5.36 -14.33
C ALA A 161 8.75 -4.93 -15.23
N ARG A 162 8.52 -4.01 -16.17
CA ARG A 162 9.53 -3.49 -17.08
C ARG A 162 10.65 -2.74 -16.36
N VAL A 163 10.30 -1.89 -15.41
CA VAL A 163 11.29 -1.07 -14.69
C VAL A 163 11.98 -1.80 -13.54
N LEU A 164 11.54 -3.01 -13.17
CA LEU A 164 12.23 -3.84 -12.18
C LEU A 164 13.53 -4.41 -12.73
N ALA A 165 14.59 -4.27 -11.95
CA ALA A 165 15.87 -4.93 -12.20
C ALA A 165 15.74 -6.46 -12.13
N PRO A 166 16.65 -7.22 -12.77
CA PRO A 166 16.71 -8.66 -12.59
C PRO A 166 16.81 -9.02 -11.09
N GLY A 167 15.92 -9.90 -10.62
CA GLY A 167 15.82 -10.25 -9.20
C GLY A 167 15.12 -9.23 -8.32
N GLY A 168 14.62 -8.14 -8.89
CA GLY A 168 13.82 -7.13 -8.21
C GLY A 168 12.48 -7.67 -7.72
N ARG A 169 11.73 -6.84 -6.99
CA ARG A 169 10.43 -7.20 -6.39
C ARG A 169 9.38 -6.11 -6.54
N LEU A 170 8.15 -6.52 -6.79
CA LEU A 170 6.96 -5.66 -6.73
C LEU A 170 6.19 -5.98 -5.44
N VAL A 171 5.78 -4.95 -4.71
CA VAL A 171 4.88 -5.10 -3.56
C VAL A 171 3.62 -4.28 -3.77
N ILE A 172 2.47 -4.95 -3.70
CA ILE A 172 1.15 -4.32 -3.75
C ILE A 172 0.47 -4.50 -2.40
N GLY A 173 0.08 -3.37 -1.80
CA GLY A 173 -0.75 -3.32 -0.61
C GLY A 173 -2.16 -2.87 -0.96
N GLU A 174 -3.17 -3.61 -0.52
CA GLU A 174 -4.56 -3.27 -0.74
C GLU A 174 -5.34 -3.31 0.56
N PHE A 175 -6.29 -2.39 0.71
CA PHE A 175 -7.24 -2.34 1.81
C PHE A 175 -8.65 -2.24 1.26
N PHE A 176 -9.62 -2.86 1.92
CA PHE A 176 -11.02 -2.88 1.50
C PHE A 176 -11.62 -1.48 1.49
N ASP A 177 -11.61 -0.90 0.31
CA ASP A 177 -12.26 0.35 -0.05
C ASP A 177 -13.04 0.18 -1.37
N ARG A 178 -13.50 1.27 -1.96
CA ARG A 178 -14.24 1.30 -3.23
C ARG A 178 -13.42 0.82 -4.43
N HIS A 179 -12.11 1.03 -4.38
CA HIS A 179 -11.17 0.72 -5.47
C HIS A 179 -10.41 -0.58 -5.24
N TRP A 180 -10.63 -1.23 -4.11
CA TRP A 180 -9.95 -2.46 -3.71
C TRP A 180 -9.90 -3.52 -4.83
N ILE A 181 -8.72 -4.03 -5.08
CA ILE A 181 -8.49 -5.14 -5.99
C ILE A 181 -8.46 -6.45 -5.20
N PRO A 182 -9.44 -7.37 -5.39
CA PRO A 182 -9.40 -8.69 -4.77
C PRO A 182 -8.12 -9.44 -5.15
N LEU A 183 -7.49 -10.13 -4.18
CA LEU A 183 -6.22 -10.83 -4.38
C LEU A 183 -6.22 -11.76 -5.61
N GLY A 184 -7.31 -12.49 -5.85
CA GLY A 184 -7.42 -13.37 -7.03
C GLY A 184 -7.46 -12.61 -8.36
N ARG A 185 -7.96 -11.37 -8.38
CA ARG A 185 -7.87 -10.48 -9.55
C ARG A 185 -6.44 -9.97 -9.70
N LEU A 186 -5.82 -9.49 -8.62
CA LEU A 186 -4.44 -9.02 -8.64
C LEU A 186 -3.49 -10.10 -9.14
N HIS A 187 -3.63 -11.35 -8.66
CA HIS A 187 -2.81 -12.48 -9.10
C HIS A 187 -2.88 -12.68 -10.63
N ARG A 188 -4.10 -12.76 -11.18
CA ARG A 188 -4.25 -12.91 -12.64
C ARG A 188 -3.66 -11.75 -13.45
N LEU A 189 -3.80 -10.52 -12.96
CA LEU A 189 -3.22 -9.34 -13.62
C LEU A 189 -1.68 -9.37 -13.56
N ALA A 190 -1.13 -9.77 -12.43
CA ALA A 190 0.32 -9.89 -12.23
C ALA A 190 0.90 -11.03 -13.10
N ASP A 191 0.26 -12.19 -13.14
CA ASP A 191 0.68 -13.30 -14.00
C ASP A 191 0.71 -12.88 -15.47
N ALA A 192 -0.31 -12.15 -15.94
CA ALA A 192 -0.35 -11.62 -17.30
C ALA A 192 0.75 -10.57 -17.58
N ALA A 193 1.30 -9.93 -16.55
CA ALA A 193 2.45 -9.03 -16.63
C ALA A 193 3.81 -9.75 -16.45
N GLY A 194 3.83 -11.09 -16.36
CA GLY A 194 5.05 -11.85 -16.15
C GLY A 194 5.59 -11.80 -14.70
N LEU A 195 4.73 -11.56 -13.73
CA LEU A 195 5.05 -11.46 -12.32
C LEU A 195 4.38 -12.60 -11.54
N HIS A 196 5.13 -13.38 -10.77
CA HIS A 196 4.59 -14.44 -9.92
C HIS A 196 4.55 -14.05 -8.44
N LEU A 197 3.50 -14.46 -7.74
CA LEU A 197 3.33 -14.21 -6.31
C LEU A 197 4.33 -15.06 -5.50
N THR A 198 5.13 -14.41 -4.63
CA THR A 198 6.11 -15.09 -3.78
C THR A 198 5.78 -15.02 -2.30
N GLU A 199 5.06 -14.02 -1.85
CA GLU A 199 4.65 -13.86 -0.45
C GLU A 199 3.36 -13.08 -0.34
N ARG A 200 2.55 -13.42 0.67
CA ARG A 200 1.35 -12.65 1.04
C ARG A 200 1.22 -12.56 2.54
N ARG A 201 0.88 -11.38 3.05
CA ARG A 201 0.50 -11.16 4.46
C ARG A 201 -0.82 -10.43 4.56
N GLY A 202 -1.56 -10.71 5.61
CA GLY A 202 -2.86 -10.11 5.90
C GLY A 202 -4.06 -10.92 5.38
N PRO A 203 -5.27 -10.60 5.86
CA PRO A 203 -6.52 -11.23 5.42
C PRO A 203 -6.90 -10.80 4.00
N SER A 204 -7.86 -11.49 3.39
CA SER A 204 -8.30 -11.20 2.02
C SER A 204 -8.71 -9.74 1.75
N PRO A 205 -9.40 -9.05 2.69
CA PRO A 205 -9.80 -7.65 2.44
C PRO A 205 -8.70 -6.61 2.74
N ALA A 206 -7.55 -7.02 3.31
CA ALA A 206 -6.45 -6.11 3.62
C ALA A 206 -5.12 -6.86 3.60
N TYR A 207 -4.40 -6.78 2.51
CA TYR A 207 -3.21 -7.59 2.29
C TYR A 207 -2.03 -6.78 1.73
N LEU A 208 -0.83 -7.34 1.95
CA LEU A 208 0.41 -7.02 1.24
C LEU A 208 0.81 -8.26 0.44
N ALA A 209 1.10 -8.10 -0.84
CA ALA A 209 1.49 -9.18 -1.74
C ALA A 209 2.80 -8.81 -2.46
N ARG A 210 3.80 -9.71 -2.39
CA ARG A 210 5.06 -9.56 -3.09
C ARG A 210 5.11 -10.45 -4.31
N PHE A 211 5.52 -9.86 -5.42
CA PHE A 211 5.71 -10.53 -6.70
C PHE A 211 7.15 -10.39 -7.15
N ARG A 212 7.59 -11.32 -8.02
CA ARG A 212 8.87 -11.27 -8.71
C ARG A 212 8.68 -11.53 -10.20
N PRO A 213 9.56 -10.99 -11.09
CA PRO A 213 9.56 -11.32 -12.49
C PRO A 213 9.73 -12.83 -12.71
N CYS A 214 8.95 -13.40 -13.63
CA CYS A 214 9.11 -14.80 -14.05
C CYS A 214 10.49 -14.99 -14.69
N GLY A 215 11.25 -15.99 -14.22
CA GLY A 215 12.61 -16.25 -14.72
C GLY A 215 13.74 -15.71 -13.85
N ALA A 216 13.44 -14.96 -12.78
CA ALA A 216 14.44 -14.51 -11.80
C ALA A 216 14.95 -15.66 -10.88
N ASP A 217 14.14 -16.69 -10.70
CA ASP A 217 14.54 -17.91 -9.98
C ASP A 217 15.03 -18.93 -11.02
N GLY A 218 16.33 -19.21 -11.06
CA GLY A 218 16.89 -20.31 -11.86
C GLY A 218 16.23 -21.65 -11.48
N PRO A 219 16.30 -22.70 -12.33
CA PRO A 219 15.53 -23.95 -12.22
C PRO A 219 15.81 -24.80 -10.95
N GLY A 220 16.59 -24.29 -9.98
CA GLY A 220 16.95 -25.03 -8.75
C GLY A 220 15.96 -24.91 -7.57
N HIS A 221 15.06 -23.92 -7.55
CA HIS A 221 14.27 -23.63 -6.32
C HIS A 221 12.85 -24.22 -6.31
N GLN A 222 12.36 -24.72 -7.45
CA GLN A 222 11.02 -25.36 -7.50
C GLN A 222 11.03 -26.81 -6.99
N SER A 223 12.17 -27.52 -7.05
CA SER A 223 12.26 -28.91 -6.61
C SER A 223 12.28 -29.07 -5.08
N GLU A 224 12.75 -28.08 -4.32
CA GLU A 224 12.81 -28.17 -2.86
C GLU A 224 11.47 -27.88 -2.14
N ARG A 225 10.59 -27.09 -2.76
CA ARG A 225 9.28 -26.75 -2.13
C ARG A 225 8.26 -27.88 -2.23
N LEU A 226 8.32 -28.71 -3.28
CA LEU A 226 7.46 -29.89 -3.43
C LEU A 226 7.91 -31.03 -2.50
N ALA A 227 9.20 -31.13 -2.18
CA ALA A 227 9.74 -32.15 -1.29
C ALA A 227 9.45 -31.89 0.22
N HIS A 228 9.09 -30.66 0.60
CA HIS A 228 8.79 -30.32 1.99
C HIS A 228 7.29 -30.43 2.32
N SER A 229 6.41 -30.36 1.31
CA SER A 229 4.96 -30.50 1.49
C SER A 229 4.53 -31.97 1.71
N ASP A 230 5.31 -32.95 1.25
CA ASP A 230 4.95 -34.36 1.37
C ASP A 230 5.46 -35.06 2.67
N ARG A 231 6.20 -34.32 3.52
CA ARG A 231 6.70 -34.89 4.79
C ARG A 231 5.82 -34.64 6.01
N ASP A 232 4.89 -33.68 5.92
CA ASP A 232 4.03 -33.34 7.07
C ASP A 232 2.69 -34.07 7.10
N THR A 233 2.45 -35.02 6.20
CA THR A 233 1.19 -35.79 6.14
C THR A 233 1.29 -37.24 6.56
N ASN A 234 2.47 -37.75 7.04
CA ASN A 234 2.63 -39.17 7.33
C ASN A 234 3.03 -39.54 8.76
N ASP A 235 2.89 -38.64 9.74
CA ASP A 235 3.11 -39.00 11.17
C ASP A 235 1.84 -38.76 11.99
N GLY A 236 0.87 -39.66 11.80
CA GLY A 236 -0.36 -39.61 12.56
C GLY A 236 -1.24 -40.84 12.45
N GLU A 237 -0.66 -42.05 12.58
CA GLU A 237 -1.41 -43.26 12.95
C GLU A 237 -0.44 -44.40 13.34
N ALA A 238 -0.21 -44.57 14.63
CA ALA A 238 0.10 -45.83 15.30
C ALA A 238 -0.04 -45.65 16.81
#